data_32e6d2296fbe3e1d20fd67a7ffc81fb4
#
_entry.id   32e6d2296fbe3e1d20fd67a7ffc81fb4
#
_cell.length_a   1.000
_cell.length_b   1.000
_cell.length_c   1.000
_cell.angle_alpha   90.00
_cell.angle_beta   90.00
_cell.angle_gamma   90.00
#
_symmetry.space_group_name_H-M   'P 1'
#
loop_
_entity.id
_entity.type
_entity.pdbx_description
1 polymer ?
#
loop_
_entity_poly.entity_id
_entity_poly.type
_entity_poly.pdbx_seq_one_letter_code
_entity_poly.pdbx_strand_id
1 'polypeptide(L)'
;KTGQKDAFVVAVDVKQIAQQVAKEKANDPMFIAAMAALDKGQIDPVTEQLLLGTINKQIPTSTTVVPLNRPINVSSRDPQKATIMPKTLKTLTVENAEQVHPVAGTKYQTYAASSRLLYADGSVQTPLYANAAFVLKPGKPVLYVGITTDVQRDYFKPIFDNAFKSIK
;
A
#
# COMPACT_ATOMS: atom_id res chain seq x y z
N LYS A 1 -8.02 -29.27 15.58
CA LYS A 1 -8.59 -27.91 15.58
C LYS A 1 -8.25 -27.30 14.22
N THR A 2 -9.21 -27.22 13.32
CA THR A 2 -9.09 -26.44 12.09
C THR A 2 -9.01 -24.97 12.51
N GLY A 3 -7.79 -24.41 12.50
CA GLY A 3 -7.60 -23.00 12.78
C GLY A 3 -8.45 -22.16 11.81
N GLN A 4 -9.20 -21.20 12.34
CA GLN A 4 -9.98 -20.28 11.54
C GLN A 4 -9.03 -19.58 10.55
N LYS A 5 -9.41 -19.57 9.28
CA LYS A 5 -8.64 -18.93 8.22
C LYS A 5 -9.25 -17.57 7.95
N ASP A 6 -8.53 -16.52 8.35
CA ASP A 6 -9.00 -15.15 8.24
C ASP A 6 -8.13 -14.36 7.28
N ALA A 7 -8.79 -13.73 6.33
CA ALA A 7 -8.19 -12.74 5.45
C ALA A 7 -9.22 -11.66 5.11
N PHE A 8 -8.73 -10.47 4.82
CA PHE A 8 -9.57 -9.39 4.33
C PHE A 8 -8.91 -8.67 3.17
N VAL A 9 -9.71 -8.01 2.35
CA VAL A 9 -9.24 -7.18 1.23
C VAL A 9 -9.78 -5.78 1.43
N VAL A 10 -8.88 -4.81 1.33
CA VAL A 10 -9.20 -3.38 1.31
C VAL A 10 -9.03 -2.86 -0.10
N ALA A 11 -9.98 -2.07 -0.58
CA ALA A 11 -9.87 -1.34 -1.83
C ALA A 11 -9.74 0.16 -1.55
N VAL A 12 -8.73 0.78 -2.14
CA VAL A 12 -8.42 2.20 -1.94
C VAL A 12 -8.48 2.92 -3.27
N ASP A 13 -9.26 4.00 -3.35
CA ASP A 13 -9.28 4.90 -4.51
C ASP A 13 -8.01 5.73 -4.53
N VAL A 14 -7.12 5.41 -5.48
CA VAL A 14 -5.80 6.05 -5.58
C VAL A 14 -5.92 7.49 -6.08
N LYS A 15 -6.95 7.83 -6.85
CA LYS A 15 -7.15 9.19 -7.33
C LYS A 15 -7.38 10.19 -6.20
N GLN A 16 -8.12 9.78 -5.18
CA GLN A 16 -8.32 10.63 -4.00
C GLN A 16 -7.02 10.88 -3.24
N ILE A 17 -6.17 9.86 -3.08
CA ILE A 17 -4.86 10.02 -2.44
C ILE A 17 -3.96 10.91 -3.29
N ALA A 18 -3.90 10.67 -4.60
CA ALA A 18 -3.09 11.47 -5.52
C ALA A 18 -3.49 12.95 -5.52
N GLN A 19 -4.79 13.26 -5.41
CA GLN A 19 -5.26 14.65 -5.30
C GLN A 19 -4.80 15.35 -4.02
N GLN A 20 -4.62 14.64 -2.92
CA GLN A 20 -4.09 15.21 -1.68
C GLN A 20 -2.61 15.60 -1.83
N VAL A 21 -1.84 14.80 -2.58
CA VAL A 21 -0.41 15.02 -2.83
C VAL A 21 -0.18 16.02 -3.97
N ALA A 22 -1.17 16.23 -4.83
CA ALA A 22 -1.07 17.07 -6.04
C ALA A 22 -0.63 18.50 -5.74
N LYS A 23 -1.05 19.05 -4.59
CA LYS A 23 -0.68 20.43 -4.20
C LYS A 23 0.84 20.58 -3.94
N GLU A 24 1.46 19.53 -3.41
CA GLU A 24 2.88 19.53 -3.06
C GLU A 24 3.77 19.13 -4.24
N LYS A 25 3.24 18.37 -5.19
CA LYS A 25 3.97 17.76 -6.32
C LYS A 25 3.54 18.27 -7.69
N ALA A 26 2.80 19.38 -7.75
CA ALA A 26 2.22 19.90 -8.99
C ALA A 26 3.24 20.18 -10.13
N ASN A 27 4.50 20.48 -9.78
CA ASN A 27 5.56 20.77 -10.74
C ASN A 27 6.53 19.59 -10.95
N ASP A 28 6.27 18.43 -10.35
CA ASP A 28 7.09 17.22 -10.52
C ASP A 28 6.71 16.52 -11.83
N PRO A 29 7.60 16.43 -12.85
CA PRO A 29 7.28 15.81 -14.13
C PRO A 29 6.85 14.34 -14.01
N MET A 30 7.42 13.61 -13.04
CA MET A 30 7.05 12.22 -12.76
C MET A 30 5.64 12.13 -12.20
N PHE A 31 5.27 13.05 -11.32
CA PHE A 31 3.92 13.13 -10.78
C PHE A 31 2.89 13.48 -11.87
N ILE A 32 3.21 14.44 -12.75
CA ILE A 32 2.35 14.81 -13.89
C ILE A 32 2.14 13.61 -14.82
N ALA A 33 3.21 12.88 -15.18
CA ALA A 33 3.12 11.68 -16.01
C ALA A 33 2.27 10.59 -15.34
N ALA A 34 2.46 10.37 -14.04
CA ALA A 34 1.67 9.41 -13.27
C ALA A 34 0.18 9.79 -13.25
N MET A 35 -0.15 11.06 -13.01
CA MET A 35 -1.55 11.52 -13.04
C MET A 35 -2.21 11.35 -14.42
N ALA A 36 -1.50 11.66 -15.49
CA ALA A 36 -1.99 11.43 -16.85
C ALA A 36 -2.23 9.94 -17.14
N ALA A 37 -1.37 9.05 -16.64
CA ALA A 37 -1.54 7.61 -16.74
C ALA A 37 -2.77 7.11 -15.95
N LEU A 38 -3.00 7.65 -14.74
CA LEU A 38 -4.17 7.32 -13.92
C LEU A 38 -5.49 7.72 -14.62
N ASP A 39 -5.53 8.86 -15.28
CA ASP A 39 -6.73 9.32 -16.00
C ASP A 39 -6.98 8.50 -17.27
N LYS A 40 -5.95 8.15 -18.03
CA LYS A 40 -6.03 7.31 -19.22
C LYS A 40 -6.27 5.84 -18.90
N GLY A 41 -5.88 5.37 -17.71
CA GLY A 41 -5.89 3.96 -17.34
C GLY A 41 -4.85 3.13 -18.10
N GLN A 42 -3.82 3.77 -18.63
CA GLN A 42 -2.74 3.13 -19.39
C GLN A 42 -1.42 3.86 -19.16
N ILE A 43 -0.35 3.09 -19.04
CA ILE A 43 1.02 3.57 -19.02
C ILE A 43 1.73 3.03 -20.25
N ASP A 44 2.41 3.89 -21.00
CA ASP A 44 3.24 3.45 -22.11
C ASP A 44 4.49 2.72 -21.58
N PRO A 45 5.11 1.83 -22.41
CA PRO A 45 6.21 0.98 -21.95
C PRO A 45 7.44 1.74 -21.42
N VAL A 46 7.73 2.91 -21.96
CA VAL A 46 8.89 3.72 -21.54
C VAL A 46 8.62 4.34 -20.17
N THR A 47 7.44 4.95 -20.01
CA THR A 47 6.99 5.51 -18.72
C THR A 47 6.86 4.40 -17.68
N GLU A 48 6.37 3.21 -18.04
CA GLU A 48 6.28 2.05 -17.16
C GLU A 48 7.65 1.65 -16.58
N GLN A 49 8.65 1.48 -17.43
CA GLN A 49 10.00 1.13 -16.99
C GLN A 49 10.60 2.19 -16.06
N LEU A 50 10.38 3.46 -16.38
CA LEU A 50 10.87 4.57 -15.57
C LEU A 50 10.18 4.61 -14.19
N LEU A 51 8.87 4.45 -14.15
CA LEU A 51 8.09 4.44 -12.91
C LEU A 51 8.44 3.24 -12.04
N LEU A 52 8.47 2.03 -12.62
CA LEU A 52 8.85 0.82 -11.89
C LEU A 52 10.28 0.90 -11.37
N GLY A 53 11.21 1.40 -12.17
CA GLY A 53 12.60 1.61 -11.76
C GLY A 53 12.72 2.59 -10.59
N THR A 54 11.94 3.66 -10.60
CA THR A 54 11.92 4.66 -9.51
C THR A 54 11.28 4.09 -8.25
N ILE A 55 10.11 3.46 -8.36
CA ILE A 55 9.39 2.87 -7.24
C ILE A 55 10.23 1.76 -6.59
N ASN A 56 10.79 0.85 -7.39
CA ASN A 56 11.56 -0.28 -6.87
C ASN A 56 12.90 0.13 -6.24
N LYS A 57 13.44 1.30 -6.58
CA LYS A 57 14.56 1.89 -5.86
C LYS A 57 14.17 2.45 -4.50
N GLN A 58 12.91 2.91 -4.36
CA GLN A 58 12.38 3.48 -3.12
C GLN A 58 11.79 2.43 -2.19
N ILE A 59 11.39 1.27 -2.73
CA ILE A 59 10.95 0.14 -1.90
C ILE A 59 12.14 -0.27 -1.02
N PRO A 60 12.01 -0.17 0.28
CA PRO A 60 13.12 -0.45 1.17
C PRO A 60 13.51 -1.92 1.06
N THR A 61 14.77 -2.17 0.78
CA THR A 61 15.41 -3.48 0.98
C THR A 61 15.59 -3.78 2.47
N SER A 62 15.40 -2.76 3.31
CA SER A 62 15.45 -2.79 4.77
C SER A 62 14.07 -2.51 5.38
N THR A 63 13.93 -2.86 6.61
CA THR A 63 12.73 -2.68 7.44
C THR A 63 12.30 -1.19 7.51
N THR A 64 11.07 -0.90 7.14
CA THR A 64 10.46 0.43 7.29
C THR A 64 9.40 0.38 8.39
N VAL A 65 9.53 1.24 9.39
CA VAL A 65 8.56 1.35 10.49
C VAL A 65 7.62 2.52 10.26
N VAL A 66 6.32 2.24 10.21
CA VAL A 66 5.27 3.24 10.08
C VAL A 66 4.50 3.35 11.39
N PRO A 67 4.53 4.50 12.09
CA PRO A 67 3.71 4.70 13.27
C PRO A 67 2.24 4.86 12.86
N LEU A 68 1.34 4.05 13.44
CA LEU A 68 -0.09 4.06 13.15
C LEU A 68 -0.87 5.02 14.04
N ASN A 69 -0.36 5.29 15.25
CA ASN A 69 -0.90 6.26 16.16
C ASN A 69 0.16 7.31 16.49
N ARG A 70 -0.08 8.53 16.09
CA ARG A 70 0.82 9.65 16.35
C ARG A 70 0.31 10.47 17.52
N PRO A 71 1.19 11.18 18.25
CA PRO A 71 0.77 12.21 19.18
C PRO A 71 -0.16 13.21 18.46
N ILE A 72 -1.28 13.53 19.11
CA ILE A 72 -2.20 14.53 18.57
C ILE A 72 -1.85 15.86 19.22
N ASN A 73 -1.40 16.82 18.41
CA ASN A 73 -1.21 18.19 18.83
C ASN A 73 -2.59 18.85 18.89
N VAL A 74 -3.03 19.18 20.11
CA VAL A 74 -4.24 19.95 20.32
C VAL A 74 -3.85 21.41 20.38
N SER A 75 -4.43 22.23 19.50
CA SER A 75 -4.29 23.69 19.58
C SER A 75 -4.97 24.16 20.87
N SER A 76 -4.18 24.35 21.91
CA SER A 76 -4.63 24.81 23.22
C SER A 76 -3.86 26.07 23.61
N ARG A 77 -4.55 27.00 24.26
CA ARG A 77 -3.92 28.16 24.91
C ARG A 77 -3.06 27.77 26.11
N ASP A 78 -3.19 26.55 26.57
CA ASP A 78 -2.40 25.98 27.67
C ASP A 78 -1.27 25.09 27.11
N PRO A 79 -0.01 25.49 27.19
CA PRO A 79 1.14 24.75 26.65
C PRO A 79 1.29 23.34 27.24
N GLN A 80 0.78 23.09 28.44
CA GLN A 80 0.88 21.78 29.10
C GLN A 80 -0.12 20.76 28.57
N LYS A 81 -1.14 21.19 27.82
CA LYS A 81 -2.18 20.34 27.22
C LYS A 81 -2.06 20.22 25.69
N ALA A 82 -0.97 20.71 25.12
CA ALA A 82 -0.84 20.84 23.67
C ALA A 82 -0.64 19.49 22.95
N THR A 83 -0.30 18.41 23.66
CA THR A 83 0.01 17.11 23.04
C THR A 83 -0.61 15.97 23.82
N ILE A 84 -1.44 15.18 23.13
CA ILE A 84 -1.97 13.93 23.66
C ILE A 84 -1.08 12.78 23.16
N MET A 85 -0.41 12.11 24.07
CA MET A 85 0.38 10.93 23.76
C MET A 85 -0.50 9.67 23.83
N PRO A 86 -0.42 8.76 22.86
CA PRO A 86 -1.12 7.48 22.95
C PRO A 86 -0.54 6.64 24.10
N LYS A 87 -1.38 5.87 24.78
CA LYS A 87 -0.94 4.98 25.88
C LYS A 87 0.04 3.91 25.42
N THR A 88 -0.14 3.41 24.21
CA THR A 88 0.75 2.44 23.57
C THR A 88 1.10 2.91 22.17
N LEU A 89 2.34 2.71 21.76
CA LEU A 89 2.75 2.98 20.39
C LEU A 89 2.32 1.80 19.51
N LYS A 90 1.52 2.09 18.48
CA LYS A 90 1.15 1.12 17.43
C LYS A 90 2.03 1.37 16.22
N THR A 91 2.68 0.33 15.75
CA THR A 91 3.55 0.42 14.58
C THR A 91 3.24 -0.68 13.59
N LEU A 92 3.46 -0.38 12.32
CA LEU A 92 3.49 -1.33 11.24
C LEU A 92 4.89 -1.32 10.65
N THR A 93 5.55 -2.45 10.71
CA THR A 93 6.88 -2.62 10.14
C THR A 93 6.75 -3.41 8.83
N VAL A 94 7.26 -2.84 7.74
CA VAL A 94 7.30 -3.50 6.44
C VAL A 94 8.61 -4.27 6.35
N GLU A 95 8.53 -5.58 6.15
CA GLU A 95 9.67 -6.48 6.06
C GLU A 95 9.64 -7.22 4.71
N ASN A 96 10.81 -7.41 4.11
CA ASN A 96 10.94 -8.22 2.88
C ASN A 96 9.92 -7.86 1.80
N ALA A 97 9.75 -6.57 1.50
CA ALA A 97 8.90 -6.12 0.42
C ALA A 97 9.44 -6.61 -0.93
N GLU A 98 8.60 -7.28 -1.70
CA GLU A 98 8.92 -7.66 -3.08
C GLU A 98 8.89 -6.42 -3.99
N GLN A 99 9.63 -6.48 -5.09
CA GLN A 99 9.58 -5.44 -6.09
C GLN A 99 8.20 -5.42 -6.77
N VAL A 100 7.73 -4.23 -7.08
CA VAL A 100 6.52 -4.05 -7.89
C VAL A 100 6.77 -4.59 -9.28
N HIS A 101 5.87 -5.45 -9.76
CA HIS A 101 5.98 -6.08 -11.08
C HIS A 101 4.62 -6.06 -11.81
N PRO A 102 4.61 -6.05 -13.14
CA PRO A 102 3.39 -6.14 -13.92
C PRO A 102 2.78 -7.54 -13.82
N VAL A 103 1.44 -7.60 -13.82
CA VAL A 103 0.67 -8.85 -13.79
C VAL A 103 0.08 -9.11 -15.17
N ALA A 104 0.49 -10.21 -15.81
CA ALA A 104 -0.02 -10.61 -17.12
C ALA A 104 -1.43 -11.22 -17.05
N GLY A 105 -2.18 -11.12 -18.16
CA GLY A 105 -3.50 -11.76 -18.30
C GLY A 105 -4.64 -11.02 -17.62
N THR A 106 -4.45 -9.78 -17.20
CA THR A 106 -5.47 -8.90 -16.62
C THR A 106 -6.18 -8.07 -17.69
N LYS A 107 -7.43 -7.67 -17.44
CA LYS A 107 -8.18 -6.77 -18.35
C LYS A 107 -7.57 -5.36 -18.39
N TYR A 108 -7.11 -4.87 -17.27
CA TYR A 108 -6.46 -3.57 -17.12
C TYR A 108 -5.00 -3.75 -16.75
N GLN A 109 -4.15 -2.80 -17.11
CA GLN A 109 -2.76 -2.81 -16.62
C GLN A 109 -2.77 -2.91 -15.10
N THR A 110 -2.10 -3.94 -14.58
CA THR A 110 -2.10 -4.27 -13.16
C THR A 110 -0.68 -4.51 -12.70
N TYR A 111 -0.35 -3.98 -11.55
CA TYR A 111 0.94 -4.13 -10.90
C TYR A 111 0.74 -4.71 -9.52
N ALA A 112 1.58 -5.64 -9.12
CA ALA A 112 1.49 -6.29 -7.83
C ALA A 112 2.81 -6.25 -7.07
N ALA A 113 2.69 -6.29 -5.76
CA ALA A 113 3.79 -6.49 -4.83
C ALA A 113 3.26 -7.15 -3.57
N SER A 114 4.13 -7.88 -2.86
CA SER A 114 3.80 -8.44 -1.57
C SER A 114 4.85 -8.11 -0.52
N SER A 115 4.48 -8.18 0.74
CA SER A 115 5.36 -7.90 1.86
C SER A 115 4.92 -8.67 3.10
N ARG A 116 5.88 -9.03 3.91
CA ARG A 116 5.63 -9.37 5.30
C ARG A 116 5.50 -8.09 6.10
N LEU A 117 4.50 -8.04 6.97
CA LEU A 117 4.26 -6.93 7.86
C LEU A 117 4.36 -7.41 9.31
N LEU A 118 4.89 -6.59 10.18
CA LEU A 118 4.85 -6.81 11.61
C LEU A 118 4.03 -5.71 12.27
N TYR A 119 2.83 -6.06 12.72
CA TYR A 119 2.00 -5.15 13.52
C TYR A 119 2.40 -5.27 14.98
N ALA A 120 2.70 -4.15 15.63
CA ALA A 120 3.00 -4.10 17.05
C ALA A 120 2.06 -3.13 17.77
N ASP A 121 1.53 -3.58 18.92
CA ASP A 121 0.75 -2.79 19.87
C ASP A 121 1.34 -2.98 21.27
N GLY A 122 2.18 -2.04 21.67
CA GLY A 122 3.01 -2.21 22.87
C GLY A 122 3.96 -3.41 22.74
N SER A 123 3.85 -4.37 23.64
CA SER A 123 4.67 -5.60 23.64
C SER A 123 4.11 -6.72 22.75
N VAL A 124 2.87 -6.57 22.26
CA VAL A 124 2.24 -7.58 21.41
C VAL A 124 2.68 -7.38 19.96
N GLN A 125 3.21 -8.42 19.35
CA GLN A 125 3.62 -8.42 17.95
C GLN A 125 2.83 -9.47 17.16
N THR A 126 2.26 -9.04 16.03
CA THR A 126 1.48 -9.92 15.15
C THR A 126 2.08 -9.89 13.74
N PRO A 127 2.69 -10.98 13.29
CA PRO A 127 3.18 -11.07 11.92
C PRO A 127 2.02 -11.25 10.94
N LEU A 128 2.00 -10.39 9.94
CA LEU A 128 1.00 -10.35 8.87
C LEU A 128 1.69 -10.53 7.51
N TYR A 129 0.89 -10.91 6.53
CA TYR A 129 1.27 -10.92 5.12
C TYR A 129 0.30 -10.04 4.34
N ALA A 130 0.84 -9.16 3.51
CA ALA A 130 0.07 -8.33 2.60
C ALA A 130 0.43 -8.64 1.15
N ASN A 131 -0.59 -8.72 0.30
CA ASN A 131 -0.45 -8.80 -1.15
C ASN A 131 -1.26 -7.67 -1.77
N ALA A 132 -0.61 -6.79 -2.49
CA ALA A 132 -1.21 -5.59 -3.05
C ALA A 132 -1.26 -5.67 -4.57
N ALA A 133 -2.36 -5.21 -5.17
CA ALA A 133 -2.49 -5.06 -6.61
C ALA A 133 -3.03 -3.68 -6.95
N PHE A 134 -2.27 -2.94 -7.75
CA PHE A 134 -2.65 -1.66 -8.30
C PHE A 134 -3.23 -1.86 -9.70
N VAL A 135 -4.50 -1.54 -9.87
CA VAL A 135 -5.26 -1.73 -11.12
C VAL A 135 -5.54 -0.39 -11.77
N LEU A 136 -5.00 -0.18 -12.96
CA LEU A 136 -5.21 1.02 -13.78
C LEU A 136 -6.53 0.94 -14.54
N LYS A 137 -7.62 1.12 -13.82
CA LYS A 137 -8.93 1.27 -14.44
C LYS A 137 -9.11 2.74 -14.89
N PRO A 138 -9.48 3.01 -16.16
CA PRO A 138 -9.62 4.37 -16.67
C PRO A 138 -10.51 5.24 -15.77
N GLY A 139 -9.99 6.37 -15.32
CA GLY A 139 -10.69 7.33 -14.45
C GLY A 139 -10.91 6.86 -13.01
N LYS A 140 -10.67 5.60 -12.70
CA LYS A 140 -10.85 5.02 -11.35
C LYS A 140 -9.76 4.00 -11.01
N PRO A 141 -8.50 4.44 -10.86
CA PRO A 141 -7.43 3.55 -10.45
C PRO A 141 -7.65 3.10 -9.01
N VAL A 142 -7.50 1.80 -8.76
CA VAL A 142 -7.77 1.21 -7.44
C VAL A 142 -6.57 0.40 -6.97
N LEU A 143 -6.19 0.60 -5.72
CA LEU A 143 -5.25 -0.26 -5.00
C LEU A 143 -6.04 -1.26 -4.15
N TYR A 144 -5.90 -2.53 -4.45
CA TYR A 144 -6.41 -3.63 -3.63
C TYR A 144 -5.30 -4.16 -2.75
N VAL A 145 -5.57 -4.36 -1.47
CA VAL A 145 -4.62 -4.93 -0.53
C VAL A 145 -5.29 -6.09 0.20
N GLY A 146 -4.81 -7.30 -0.06
CA GLY A 146 -5.19 -8.49 0.69
C GLY A 146 -4.27 -8.65 1.89
N ILE A 147 -4.82 -8.86 3.08
CA ILE A 147 -4.07 -9.03 4.32
C ILE A 147 -4.52 -10.30 5.03
N THR A 148 -3.57 -11.05 5.51
CA THR A 148 -3.77 -12.26 6.35
C THR A 148 -2.65 -12.37 7.38
N THR A 149 -2.72 -13.36 8.26
CA THR A 149 -1.60 -13.69 9.14
C THR A 149 -0.45 -14.32 8.35
N ASP A 150 0.79 -14.10 8.78
CA ASP A 150 1.97 -14.64 8.07
C ASP A 150 1.95 -16.18 8.00
N VAL A 151 1.41 -16.85 9.01
CA VAL A 151 1.26 -18.32 9.04
C VAL A 151 0.26 -18.85 8.00
N GLN A 152 -0.63 -18.01 7.49
CA GLN A 152 -1.63 -18.38 6.49
C GLN A 152 -1.27 -17.88 5.08
N ARG A 153 -0.10 -17.27 4.92
CA ARG A 153 0.41 -16.69 3.67
C ARG A 153 0.28 -17.68 2.49
N ASP A 154 0.81 -18.87 2.65
CA ASP A 154 0.87 -19.87 1.56
C ASP A 154 -0.52 -20.35 1.11
N TYR A 155 -1.50 -20.28 2.00
CA TYR A 155 -2.89 -20.56 1.65
C TYR A 155 -3.56 -19.38 0.92
N PHE A 156 -3.38 -18.14 1.38
CA PHE A 156 -4.09 -17.00 0.83
C PHE A 156 -3.38 -16.34 -0.35
N LYS A 157 -2.06 -16.47 -0.49
CA LYS A 157 -1.33 -15.86 -1.62
C LYS A 157 -1.94 -16.23 -2.98
N PRO A 158 -2.15 -17.52 -3.33
CA PRO A 158 -2.78 -17.86 -4.60
C PRO A 158 -4.23 -17.37 -4.73
N ILE A 159 -4.97 -17.26 -3.63
CA ILE A 159 -6.34 -16.73 -3.62
C ILE A 159 -6.32 -15.23 -3.97
N PHE A 160 -5.44 -14.44 -3.37
CA PHE A 160 -5.27 -13.03 -3.69
C PHE A 160 -4.83 -12.84 -5.15
N ASP A 161 -3.82 -13.58 -5.60
CA ASP A 161 -3.31 -13.51 -6.98
C ASP A 161 -4.41 -13.80 -8.00
N ASN A 162 -5.25 -14.81 -7.76
CA ASN A 162 -6.39 -15.15 -8.62
C ASN A 162 -7.49 -14.08 -8.55
N ALA A 163 -7.80 -13.57 -7.36
CA ALA A 163 -8.77 -12.50 -7.19
C ALA A 163 -8.34 -11.24 -7.96
N PHE A 164 -7.09 -10.84 -7.88
CA PHE A 164 -6.57 -9.66 -8.58
C PHE A 164 -6.58 -9.83 -10.10
N LYS A 165 -6.31 -11.04 -10.62
CA LYS A 165 -6.42 -11.34 -12.06
C LYS A 165 -7.86 -11.31 -12.56
N SER A 166 -8.83 -11.56 -11.69
CA SER A 166 -10.26 -11.61 -12.05
C SER A 166 -10.95 -10.24 -12.07
N ILE A 167 -10.28 -9.16 -11.69
CA ILE A 167 -10.85 -7.80 -11.64
C ILE A 167 -11.24 -7.34 -13.06
N LYS A 168 -12.51 -7.00 -13.23
CA LYS A 168 -13.13 -6.57 -14.50
C LYS A 168 -13.46 -5.08 -14.48
#